data_389ec8cfb7c8b91e3eef13c9ce9a12fb
#
_entry.id   389ec8cfb7c8b91e3eef13c9ce9a12fb
#
_cell.length_a   1.000
_cell.length_b   1.000
_cell.length_c   1.000
_cell.angle_alpha   90.00
_cell.angle_beta   90.00
_cell.angle_gamma   90.00
#
_symmetry.space_group_name_H-M   'P 1'
#
loop_
_entity.id
_entity.type
_entity.pdbx_description
1 polymer ?
#
loop_
_entity_poly.entity_id
_entity_poly.type
_entity_poly.pdbx_seq_one_letter_code
_entity_poly.pdbx_strand_id
1 'polypeptide(L)'
;MKWLSLTEGRRLKSLRSPAHRELTRRLTAARTSAGLTQSELARNLGRHQSFVAKYERGERRLEVIEFLQICRELGVSTNHVLRDLV
;
A
#
# COMPACT_ATOMS: atom_id res chain seq x y z
N MET A 1 -2.04 29.62 -2.46
CA MET A 1 -1.13 28.50 -2.67
C MET A 1 -1.58 27.70 -3.85
N LYS A 2 -0.69 27.56 -4.80
CA LYS A 2 -1.05 26.84 -6.02
C LYS A 2 -1.37 25.38 -5.78
N TRP A 3 -0.62 24.76 -4.87
CA TRP A 3 -0.84 23.34 -4.63
C TRP A 3 -2.24 23.07 -4.07
N LEU A 4 -2.84 24.02 -3.37
CA LEU A 4 -4.21 23.82 -2.87
C LEU A 4 -5.21 23.72 -4.01
N SER A 5 -5.12 24.62 -4.98
CA SER A 5 -6.05 24.54 -6.10
C SER A 5 -5.77 23.33 -6.97
N LEU A 6 -4.51 22.89 -7.03
CA LEU A 6 -4.19 21.69 -7.77
C LEU A 6 -4.74 20.43 -7.12
N THR A 7 -4.84 20.40 -5.79
CA THR A 7 -5.24 19.20 -5.09
C THR A 7 -6.72 19.08 -4.85
N GLU A 8 -7.44 20.21 -4.81
CA GLU A 8 -8.83 20.14 -4.37
C GLU A 8 -9.70 19.22 -5.21
N GLY A 9 -9.48 19.16 -6.50
CA GLY A 9 -10.23 18.24 -7.34
C GLY A 9 -9.70 16.83 -7.32
N ARG A 10 -8.45 16.65 -6.89
CA ARG A 10 -7.80 15.35 -6.97
C ARG A 10 -7.89 14.53 -5.70
N ARG A 11 -8.11 15.14 -4.56
CA ARG A 11 -8.16 14.41 -3.31
C ARG A 11 -9.23 13.34 -3.29
N LEU A 12 -10.29 13.55 -4.05
CA LEU A 12 -11.37 12.58 -4.14
C LEU A 12 -10.98 11.36 -4.95
N LYS A 13 -9.84 11.42 -5.64
CA LYS A 13 -9.37 10.34 -6.49
C LYS A 13 -8.12 9.69 -5.91
N SER A 14 -7.85 9.89 -4.62
CA SER A 14 -6.60 9.44 -4.01
C SER A 14 -6.37 7.94 -4.14
N LEU A 15 -7.43 7.12 -4.12
CA LEU A 15 -7.28 5.66 -4.27
C LEU A 15 -6.86 5.25 -5.68
N ARG A 16 -7.03 6.15 -6.65
CA ARG A 16 -6.67 5.90 -8.04
C ARG A 16 -5.48 6.71 -8.49
N SER A 17 -4.82 7.41 -7.58
CA SER A 17 -3.67 8.23 -7.96
C SER A 17 -2.53 7.33 -8.44
N PRO A 18 -1.65 7.85 -9.32
CA PRO A 18 -0.48 7.08 -9.72
C PRO A 18 0.39 6.66 -8.54
N ALA A 19 0.54 7.53 -7.55
CA ALA A 19 1.34 7.21 -6.37
C ALA A 19 0.73 6.04 -5.60
N HIS A 20 -0.59 6.04 -5.42
CA HIS A 20 -1.23 4.95 -4.70
C HIS A 20 -1.13 3.64 -5.46
N ARG A 21 -1.32 3.67 -6.77
CA ARG A 21 -1.17 2.46 -7.59
C ARG A 21 0.25 1.92 -7.53
N GLU A 22 1.23 2.80 -7.56
CA GLU A 22 2.62 2.36 -7.47
C GLU A 22 2.93 1.80 -6.09
N LEU A 23 2.39 2.38 -5.03
CA LEU A 23 2.55 1.85 -3.69
C LEU A 23 2.02 0.43 -3.59
N THR A 24 0.79 0.20 -4.05
CA THR A 24 0.20 -1.13 -3.96
C THR A 24 0.95 -2.13 -4.84
N ARG A 25 1.44 -1.68 -6.00
CA ARG A 25 2.25 -2.54 -6.86
C ARG A 25 3.54 -2.97 -6.16
N ARG A 26 4.22 -2.03 -5.49
CA ARG A 26 5.46 -2.34 -4.77
C ARG A 26 5.23 -3.30 -3.62
N LEU A 27 4.14 -3.11 -2.89
CA LEU A 27 3.82 -4.01 -1.77
C LEU A 27 3.45 -5.40 -2.27
N THR A 28 2.71 -5.49 -3.37
CA THR A 28 2.38 -6.78 -3.98
C THR A 28 3.64 -7.50 -4.45
N ALA A 29 4.55 -6.78 -5.10
CA ALA A 29 5.82 -7.35 -5.54
C ALA A 29 6.65 -7.83 -4.35
N ALA A 30 6.68 -7.04 -3.28
CA ALA A 30 7.42 -7.42 -2.08
C ALA A 30 6.84 -8.69 -1.44
N ARG A 31 5.52 -8.81 -1.44
CA ARG A 31 4.87 -10.01 -0.91
C ARG A 31 5.25 -11.24 -1.72
N THR A 32 5.15 -11.15 -3.04
CA THR A 32 5.48 -12.30 -3.89
C THR A 32 6.96 -12.64 -3.80
N SER A 33 7.83 -11.63 -3.71
CA SER A 33 9.26 -11.86 -3.53
C SER A 33 9.57 -12.53 -2.21
N ALA A 34 8.77 -12.26 -1.19
CA ALA A 34 8.93 -12.92 0.12
C ALA A 34 8.37 -14.35 0.11
N GLY A 35 7.74 -14.78 -0.98
CA GLY A 35 7.18 -16.11 -1.09
C GLY A 35 5.87 -16.30 -0.34
N LEU A 36 5.17 -15.22 -0.03
CA LEU A 36 3.94 -15.28 0.74
C LEU A 36 2.71 -15.14 -0.14
N THR A 37 1.69 -15.95 0.13
CA THR A 37 0.37 -15.73 -0.46
C THR A 37 -0.33 -14.60 0.28
N GLN A 38 -1.41 -14.09 -0.30
CA GLN A 38 -2.23 -13.09 0.38
C GLN A 38 -2.76 -13.62 1.72
N SER A 39 -3.17 -14.88 1.74
CA SER A 39 -3.68 -15.50 2.96
C SER A 39 -2.60 -15.61 4.03
N GLU A 40 -1.39 -15.98 3.63
CA GLU A 40 -0.29 -16.11 4.58
C GLU A 40 0.08 -14.76 5.19
N LEU A 41 0.18 -13.73 4.35
CA LEU A 41 0.47 -12.40 4.86
C LEU A 41 -0.64 -11.92 5.80
N ALA A 42 -1.90 -12.12 5.41
CA ALA A 42 -3.03 -11.72 6.24
C ALA A 42 -2.98 -12.41 7.59
N ARG A 43 -2.68 -13.72 7.60
CA ARG A 43 -2.57 -14.46 8.85
C ARG A 43 -1.47 -13.87 9.74
N ASN A 44 -0.32 -13.55 9.15
CA ASN A 44 0.79 -12.97 9.91
C ASN A 44 0.42 -11.60 10.48
N LEU A 45 -0.46 -10.88 9.80
CA LEU A 45 -0.92 -9.58 10.26
C LEU A 45 -2.10 -9.67 11.23
N GLY A 46 -2.64 -10.87 11.45
CA GLY A 46 -3.84 -11.01 12.25
C GLY A 46 -5.08 -10.45 11.57
N ARG A 47 -5.11 -10.48 10.24
CA ARG A 47 -6.18 -9.90 9.45
C ARG A 47 -6.79 -10.92 8.51
N HIS A 48 -7.95 -10.60 7.98
CA HIS A 48 -8.60 -11.41 6.97
C HIS A 48 -7.85 -11.31 5.63
N GLN A 49 -7.88 -12.39 4.83
CA GLN A 49 -7.27 -12.36 3.50
C GLN A 49 -7.85 -11.23 2.64
N SER A 50 -9.11 -10.91 2.82
CA SER A 50 -9.75 -9.83 2.06
C SER A 50 -9.09 -8.47 2.31
N PHE A 51 -8.49 -8.26 3.48
CA PHE A 51 -7.75 -7.02 3.74
C PHE A 51 -6.60 -6.86 2.75
N VAL A 52 -5.79 -7.91 2.60
CA VAL A 52 -4.66 -7.87 1.68
C VAL A 52 -5.14 -7.75 0.24
N ALA A 53 -6.15 -8.55 -0.13
CA ALA A 53 -6.68 -8.50 -1.49
C ALA A 53 -7.19 -7.10 -1.84
N LYS A 54 -7.89 -6.45 -0.92
CA LYS A 54 -8.47 -5.14 -1.20
C LYS A 54 -7.43 -4.04 -1.32
N TYR A 55 -6.41 -4.04 -0.44
CA TYR A 55 -5.42 -2.97 -0.58
C TYR A 55 -4.56 -3.22 -1.82
N GLU A 56 -4.28 -4.47 -2.17
CA GLU A 56 -3.48 -4.74 -3.37
C GLU A 56 -4.21 -4.35 -4.65
N ARG A 57 -5.54 -4.45 -4.65
CA ARG A 57 -6.33 -3.99 -5.79
C ARG A 57 -6.57 -2.49 -5.80
N GLY A 58 -6.11 -1.78 -4.78
CA GLY A 58 -6.33 -0.36 -4.68
C GLY A 58 -7.72 0.02 -4.23
N GLU A 59 -8.47 -0.92 -3.64
CA GLU A 59 -9.83 -0.68 -3.17
C GLU A 59 -9.88 -0.19 -1.74
N ARG A 60 -8.77 -0.24 -1.04
CA ARG A 60 -8.70 0.15 0.36
C ARG A 60 -7.39 0.88 0.60
N ARG A 61 -7.48 2.01 1.29
CA ARG A 61 -6.29 2.71 1.75
C ARG A 61 -5.65 1.97 2.90
N LEU A 62 -4.38 2.26 3.10
CA LEU A 62 -3.64 1.76 4.26
C LEU A 62 -3.40 2.91 5.22
N GLU A 63 -3.68 2.68 6.49
CA GLU A 63 -3.23 3.58 7.55
C GLU A 63 -1.73 3.42 7.73
N VAL A 64 -1.09 4.46 8.29
CA VAL A 64 0.35 4.44 8.47
C VAL A 64 0.80 3.21 9.27
N ILE A 65 0.11 2.89 10.35
CA ILE A 65 0.50 1.75 11.19
C ILE A 65 0.33 0.44 10.43
N GLU A 66 -0.75 0.31 9.66
CA GLU A 66 -0.94 -0.88 8.83
C GLU A 66 0.19 -1.04 7.84
N PHE A 67 0.59 0.07 7.21
CA PHE A 67 1.69 0.05 6.25
C PHE A 67 3.00 -0.39 6.91
N LEU A 68 3.29 0.13 8.10
CA LEU A 68 4.50 -0.25 8.82
C LEU A 68 4.49 -1.73 9.19
N GLN A 69 3.34 -2.25 9.61
CA GLN A 69 3.22 -3.67 9.94
C GLN A 69 3.44 -4.55 8.72
N ILE A 70 2.89 -4.15 7.58
CA ILE A 70 3.07 -4.90 6.34
C ILE A 70 4.55 -4.93 5.96
N CYS A 71 5.21 -3.78 5.98
CA CYS A 71 6.63 -3.72 5.63
C CYS A 71 7.47 -4.60 6.56
N ARG A 72 7.14 -4.60 7.84
CA ARG A 72 7.86 -5.44 8.81
C ARG A 72 7.67 -6.91 8.49
N GLU A 73 6.45 -7.33 8.20
CA GLU A 73 6.19 -8.73 7.86
C GLU A 73 6.86 -9.16 6.57
N LEU A 74 6.97 -8.24 5.63
CA LEU A 74 7.60 -8.54 4.34
C LEU A 74 9.12 -8.39 4.38
N GLY A 75 9.65 -7.85 5.47
CA GLY A 75 11.09 -7.66 5.60
C GLY A 75 11.65 -6.59 4.67
N VAL A 76 10.84 -5.59 4.33
CA VAL A 76 11.28 -4.52 3.43
C VAL A 76 11.37 -3.20 4.18
N SER A 77 12.28 -2.34 3.74
CA SER A 77 12.44 -1.01 4.29
C SER A 77 11.29 -0.12 3.85
N THR A 78 10.70 0.62 4.79
CA THR A 78 9.66 1.59 4.48
C THR A 78 10.18 2.66 3.53
N ASN A 79 11.42 3.12 3.75
CA ASN A 79 12.02 4.12 2.87
C ASN A 79 12.15 3.61 1.43
N HIS A 80 12.50 2.35 1.29
CA HIS A 80 12.64 1.75 -0.04
C HIS A 80 11.29 1.72 -0.75
N VAL A 81 10.24 1.33 -0.03
CA VAL A 81 8.90 1.23 -0.62
C VAL A 81 8.36 2.60 -0.98
N LEU A 82 8.68 3.62 -0.19
CA LEU A 82 8.12 4.96 -0.39
C LEU A 82 8.94 5.85 -1.32
N ARG A 83 10.13 5.42 -1.74
CA ARG A 83 11.03 6.26 -2.52
C ARG A 83 10.39 6.70 -3.82
N ASP A 84 10.44 8.02 -4.03
CA ASP A 84 10.02 8.64 -5.29
C ASP A 84 8.55 8.36 -5.66
N LEU A 85 7.71 8.15 -4.67
CA LEU A 85 6.30 7.95 -4.94
C LEU A 85 5.57 9.24 -5.35
N VAL A 86 6.03 10.37 -4.85
CA VAL A 86 5.43 11.66 -5.15
C VAL A 86 6.47 12.65 -5.60
#